data_87c7fd78a19e2e48c38e8b2226a0f800
#
_entry.id   87c7fd78a19e2e48c38e8b2226a0f800
#
_cell.length_a   1.000
_cell.length_b   1.000
_cell.length_c   1.000
_cell.angle_alpha   90.00
_cell.angle_beta   90.00
_cell.angle_gamma   90.00
#
_symmetry.space_group_name_H-M   'P 1'
#
loop_
_entity.id
_entity.type
_entity.pdbx_description
1 polymer ?
#
loop_
_entity_poly.entity_id
_entity_poly.type
_entity_poly.pdbx_seq_one_letter_code
_entity_poly.pdbx_strand_id
1 'polypeptide(L)'
;MLFIGIEDFYQKAESCRRLTRAEEIQCAKQMINGDADARRRLMESYMPVVAGHIKRMKPHMQNLAHALYCLQALEKAVDSFDFLHSRETFAHRLSWWLRQATTRYIARR
;
A
#
# COMPACT_ATOMS: atom_id res chain seq x y z
N MET A 1 6.50 -10.13 4.42
CA MET A 1 5.39 -10.96 3.92
C MET A 1 5.80 -11.60 2.59
N LEU A 2 5.66 -12.92 2.50
CA LEU A 2 6.05 -13.66 1.29
C LEU A 2 4.81 -14.07 0.50
N PHE A 3 4.91 -13.97 -0.82
CA PHE A 3 3.85 -14.36 -1.75
C PHE A 3 4.40 -15.37 -2.74
N ILE A 4 3.60 -16.40 -3.03
CA ILE A 4 3.96 -17.42 -4.02
C ILE A 4 3.76 -16.90 -5.45
N GLY A 5 2.71 -16.09 -5.64
CA GLY A 5 2.39 -15.51 -6.94
C GLY A 5 1.34 -14.44 -6.79
N ILE A 6 0.86 -13.92 -7.93
CA ILE A 6 -0.09 -12.80 -7.92
C ILE A 6 -1.43 -13.17 -7.27
N GLU A 7 -1.91 -14.39 -7.48
CA GLU A 7 -3.17 -14.82 -6.87
C GLU A 7 -3.08 -14.87 -5.36
N ASP A 8 -1.96 -15.38 -4.84
CA ASP A 8 -1.70 -15.40 -3.41
C ASP A 8 -1.66 -13.99 -2.84
N PHE A 9 -1.03 -13.06 -3.55
CA PHE A 9 -1.02 -11.65 -3.18
C PHE A 9 -2.43 -11.09 -3.11
N TYR A 10 -3.26 -11.35 -4.13
CA TYR A 10 -4.64 -10.85 -4.15
C TYR A 10 -5.44 -11.36 -2.96
N GLN A 11 -5.34 -12.67 -2.67
CA GLN A 11 -6.07 -13.25 -1.55
C GLN A 11 -5.68 -12.62 -0.22
N LYS A 12 -4.38 -12.47 0.02
CA LYS A 12 -3.89 -11.88 1.27
C LYS A 12 -4.25 -10.41 1.39
N ALA A 13 -4.13 -9.66 0.30
CA ALA A 13 -4.47 -8.25 0.27
C ALA A 13 -5.95 -8.02 0.55
N GLU A 14 -6.80 -8.80 -0.08
CA GLU A 14 -8.25 -8.63 0.03
C GLU A 14 -8.78 -9.07 1.39
N SER A 15 -8.03 -9.89 2.14
CA SER A 15 -8.41 -10.31 3.49
C SER A 15 -8.01 -9.29 4.56
N CYS A 16 -7.23 -8.28 4.22
CA CYS A 16 -6.78 -7.28 5.18
C CYS A 16 -7.92 -6.35 5.58
N ARG A 17 -8.00 -6.03 6.88
CA ARG A 17 -9.05 -5.20 7.42
C ARG A 17 -8.77 -3.71 7.16
N ARG A 18 -9.76 -2.99 6.66
CA ARG A 18 -9.67 -1.53 6.55
C ARG A 18 -9.81 -0.91 7.94
N LEU A 19 -9.03 0.13 8.19
CA LEU A 19 -9.12 0.89 9.42
C LEU A 19 -10.13 2.02 9.25
N THR A 20 -10.83 2.36 10.34
CA THR A 20 -11.63 3.59 10.39
C THR A 20 -10.67 4.77 10.46
N ARG A 21 -11.19 5.99 10.23
CA ARG A 21 -10.37 7.19 10.35
C ARG A 21 -9.77 7.33 11.75
N ALA A 22 -10.57 7.06 12.79
CA ALA A 22 -10.08 7.14 14.16
C ALA A 22 -8.96 6.14 14.43
N GLU A 23 -9.11 4.91 13.94
CA GLU A 23 -8.07 3.87 14.06
C GLU A 23 -6.82 4.25 13.30
N GLU A 24 -6.96 4.83 12.10
CA GLU A 24 -5.84 5.28 11.28
C GLU A 24 -5.02 6.35 12.01
N ILE A 25 -5.70 7.34 12.59
CA ILE A 25 -5.04 8.39 13.36
C ILE A 25 -4.32 7.82 14.57
N GLN A 26 -4.95 6.88 15.28
CA GLN A 26 -4.33 6.25 16.44
C GLN A 26 -3.08 5.46 16.05
N CYS A 27 -3.15 4.69 14.96
CA CYS A 27 -1.97 3.98 14.45
C CYS A 27 -0.85 4.93 14.04
N ALA A 28 -1.20 6.07 13.43
CA ALA A 28 -0.22 7.07 13.04
C ALA A 28 0.51 7.65 14.24
N LYS A 29 -0.21 7.95 15.33
CA LYS A 29 0.40 8.44 16.56
C LYS A 29 1.35 7.41 17.17
N GLN A 30 0.94 6.15 17.19
CA GLN A 30 1.76 5.06 17.72
C GLN A 30 3.02 4.85 16.84
N MET A 31 2.87 4.93 15.53
CA MET A 31 3.98 4.78 14.59
C MET A 31 5.04 5.86 14.80
N ILE A 32 4.62 7.11 15.03
CA ILE A 32 5.55 8.22 15.31
C ILE A 32 6.39 7.93 16.56
N ASN A 33 5.82 7.21 17.52
CA ASN A 33 6.51 6.81 18.74
C ASN A 33 7.29 5.50 18.60
N GLY A 34 7.46 5.00 17.37
CA GLY A 34 8.29 3.84 17.10
C GLY A 34 7.56 2.50 17.15
N ASP A 35 6.22 2.50 17.15
CA ASP A 35 5.44 1.26 17.17
C ASP A 35 5.40 0.64 15.77
N ALA A 36 6.25 -0.38 15.56
CA ALA A 36 6.34 -1.08 14.28
C ALA A 36 5.06 -1.86 13.95
N ASP A 37 4.33 -2.32 14.95
CA ASP A 37 3.07 -3.03 14.74
C ASP A 37 1.99 -2.08 14.21
N ALA A 38 1.95 -0.86 14.73
CA ALA A 38 1.02 0.16 14.23
C ALA A 38 1.33 0.51 12.77
N ARG A 39 2.61 0.62 12.42
CA ARG A 39 3.04 0.86 11.03
C ARG A 39 2.56 -0.28 10.12
N ARG A 40 2.73 -1.51 10.55
CA ARG A 40 2.29 -2.69 9.80
C ARG A 40 0.78 -2.67 9.59
N ARG A 41 0.01 -2.32 10.63
CA ARG A 41 -1.46 -2.26 10.53
C ARG A 41 -1.92 -1.18 9.54
N LEU A 42 -1.24 -0.03 9.52
CA LEU A 42 -1.52 1.00 8.52
C LEU A 42 -1.26 0.48 7.10
N MET A 43 -0.11 -0.16 6.90
CA MET A 43 0.23 -0.70 5.58
C MET A 43 -0.78 -1.76 5.13
N GLU A 44 -1.10 -2.70 6.02
CA GLU A 44 -2.05 -3.77 5.70
C GLU A 44 -3.42 -3.24 5.35
N SER A 45 -3.87 -2.16 6.00
CA SER A 45 -5.19 -1.58 5.74
C SER A 45 -5.31 -1.02 4.33
N TYR A 46 -4.19 -0.73 3.66
CA TYR A 46 -4.17 -0.24 2.27
C TYR A 46 -3.75 -1.29 1.25
N MET A 47 -3.50 -2.53 1.67
CA MET A 47 -3.22 -3.63 0.75
C MET A 47 -4.33 -3.85 -0.27
N PRO A 48 -5.63 -3.78 0.12
CA PRO A 48 -6.71 -3.89 -0.87
C PRO A 48 -6.66 -2.82 -1.96
N VAL A 49 -6.21 -1.62 -1.62
CA VAL A 49 -6.06 -0.52 -2.59
C VAL A 49 -4.96 -0.87 -3.60
N VAL A 50 -3.84 -1.42 -3.14
CA VAL A 50 -2.75 -1.85 -4.00
C VAL A 50 -3.23 -2.97 -4.94
N ALA A 51 -3.92 -3.96 -4.41
CA ALA A 51 -4.48 -5.05 -5.22
C ALA A 51 -5.43 -4.52 -6.29
N GLY A 52 -6.32 -3.59 -5.91
CA GLY A 52 -7.25 -2.96 -6.85
C GLY A 52 -6.55 -2.20 -7.97
N HIS A 53 -5.46 -1.51 -7.65
CA HIS A 53 -4.65 -0.80 -8.64
C HIS A 53 -4.12 -1.77 -9.70
N ILE A 54 -3.57 -2.91 -9.26
CA ILE A 54 -2.99 -3.90 -10.16
C ILE A 54 -4.06 -4.59 -10.98
N LYS A 55 -5.20 -4.93 -10.36
CA LYS A 55 -6.31 -5.62 -11.05
C LYS A 55 -6.91 -4.80 -12.19
N ARG A 56 -6.77 -3.47 -12.14
CA ARG A 56 -7.26 -2.60 -13.23
C ARG A 56 -6.30 -2.53 -14.41
N MET A 57 -5.11 -3.12 -14.29
CA MET A 57 -4.13 -3.15 -15.37
C MET A 57 -4.43 -4.27 -16.35
N LYS A 58 -3.79 -4.22 -17.53
CA LYS A 58 -3.89 -5.31 -18.51
C LYS A 58 -3.30 -6.61 -17.92
N PRO A 59 -3.76 -7.77 -18.38
CA PRO A 59 -3.33 -9.05 -17.77
C PRO A 59 -1.82 -9.25 -17.67
N HIS A 60 -1.04 -8.79 -18.65
CA HIS A 60 0.41 -8.94 -18.60
C HIS A 60 1.08 -8.08 -17.52
N MET A 61 0.35 -7.10 -16.99
CA MET A 61 0.81 -6.25 -15.89
C MET A 61 0.40 -6.80 -14.52
N GLN A 62 -0.42 -7.83 -14.48
CA GLN A 62 -0.92 -8.42 -13.24
C GLN A 62 0.00 -9.55 -12.80
N ASN A 63 1.14 -9.19 -12.24
CA ASN A 63 2.14 -10.17 -11.80
C ASN A 63 2.79 -9.72 -10.50
N LEU A 64 3.46 -10.67 -9.85
CA LEU A 64 4.06 -10.44 -8.54
C LEU A 64 5.16 -9.40 -8.57
N ALA A 65 5.95 -9.33 -9.64
CA ALA A 65 7.01 -8.33 -9.75
C ALA A 65 6.44 -6.92 -9.67
N HIS A 66 5.34 -6.66 -10.39
CA HIS A 66 4.65 -5.36 -10.33
C HIS A 66 4.10 -5.10 -8.92
N ALA A 67 3.50 -6.13 -8.31
CA ALA A 67 2.98 -6.01 -6.95
C ALA A 67 4.08 -5.62 -5.95
N LEU A 68 5.28 -6.18 -6.08
CA LEU A 68 6.39 -5.85 -5.19
C LEU A 68 6.85 -4.41 -5.34
N TYR A 69 6.88 -3.86 -6.57
CA TYR A 69 7.14 -2.44 -6.78
C TYR A 69 6.10 -1.58 -6.06
N CYS A 70 4.83 -1.96 -6.16
CA CYS A 70 3.74 -1.23 -5.53
C CYS A 70 3.80 -1.31 -4.00
N LEU A 71 4.20 -2.46 -3.45
CA LEU A 71 4.36 -2.61 -2.00
C LEU A 71 5.49 -1.74 -1.46
N GLN A 72 6.60 -1.63 -2.19
CA GLN A 72 7.68 -0.71 -1.81
C GLN A 72 7.19 0.74 -1.82
N ALA A 73 6.36 1.09 -2.79
CA ALA A 73 5.77 2.43 -2.86
C ALA A 73 4.84 2.67 -1.67
N LEU A 74 4.06 1.67 -1.27
CA LEU A 74 3.19 1.77 -0.09
C LEU A 74 4.00 2.02 1.18
N GLU A 75 5.12 1.32 1.36
CA GLU A 75 6.01 1.55 2.50
C GLU A 75 6.51 3.00 2.54
N LYS A 76 7.01 3.50 1.41
CA LYS A 76 7.51 4.87 1.32
C LYS A 76 6.41 5.89 1.56
N ALA A 77 5.21 5.62 1.04
CA ALA A 77 4.08 6.51 1.24
C ALA A 77 3.70 6.60 2.71
N VAL A 78 3.61 5.46 3.39
CA VAL A 78 3.27 5.42 4.83
C VAL A 78 4.33 6.18 5.65
N ASP A 79 5.60 5.97 5.35
CA ASP A 79 6.69 6.57 6.11
C ASP A 79 6.81 8.08 5.90
N SER A 80 6.34 8.60 4.77
CA SER A 80 6.49 10.01 4.43
C SER A 80 5.23 10.86 4.61
N PHE A 81 4.06 10.23 4.81
CA PHE A 81 2.81 10.96 4.88
C PHE A 81 2.51 11.47 6.29
N ASP A 82 2.06 12.72 6.39
CA ASP A 82 1.62 13.30 7.66
C ASP A 82 0.13 12.99 7.87
N PHE A 83 -0.15 11.87 8.52
CA PHE A 83 -1.52 11.44 8.80
C PHE A 83 -2.29 12.37 9.70
N LEU A 84 -1.59 13.19 10.50
CA LEU A 84 -2.21 14.02 11.52
C LEU A 84 -2.61 15.40 11.03
N HIS A 85 -1.87 15.96 10.06
CA HIS A 85 -2.02 17.36 9.66
C HIS A 85 -2.31 17.57 8.17
N SER A 86 -2.14 16.54 7.34
CA SER A 86 -2.35 16.70 5.90
C SER A 86 -3.82 16.98 5.57
N ARG A 87 -4.02 17.88 4.61
CA ARG A 87 -5.37 18.18 4.08
C ARG A 87 -5.83 17.18 3.05
N GLU A 88 -4.89 16.51 2.37
CA GLU A 88 -5.25 15.44 1.44
C GLU A 88 -5.37 14.11 2.17
N THR A 89 -6.12 13.18 1.59
CA THR A 89 -6.23 11.82 2.15
C THR A 89 -4.98 11.02 1.81
N PHE A 90 -4.68 10.03 2.64
CA PHE A 90 -3.58 9.11 2.33
C PHE A 90 -3.87 8.34 1.04
N ALA A 91 -5.12 7.93 0.81
CA ALA A 91 -5.49 7.22 -0.41
C ALA A 91 -5.16 8.04 -1.67
N HIS A 92 -5.39 9.35 -1.65
CA HIS A 92 -5.03 10.22 -2.77
C HIS A 92 -3.52 10.25 -3.00
N ARG A 93 -2.75 10.42 -1.92
CA ARG A 93 -1.28 10.43 -2.03
C ARG A 93 -0.76 9.06 -2.46
N LEU A 94 -1.34 7.99 -1.94
CA LEU A 94 -0.95 6.64 -2.32
C LEU A 94 -1.14 6.39 -3.82
N SER A 95 -2.20 6.90 -4.41
CA SER A 95 -2.43 6.71 -5.85
C SER A 95 -1.30 7.31 -6.69
N TRP A 96 -0.73 8.43 -6.25
CA TRP A 96 0.45 9.01 -6.92
C TRP A 96 1.66 8.06 -6.82
N TRP A 97 1.91 7.54 -5.62
CA TRP A 97 3.01 6.60 -5.40
C TRP A 97 2.85 5.32 -6.24
N LEU A 98 1.62 4.82 -6.35
CA LEU A 98 1.36 3.61 -7.14
C LEU A 98 1.59 3.84 -8.63
N ARG A 99 1.21 5.01 -9.14
CA ARG A 99 1.49 5.36 -10.55
C ARG A 99 3.00 5.43 -10.80
N GLN A 100 3.76 6.00 -9.88
CA GLN A 100 5.22 6.06 -9.99
C GLN A 100 5.84 4.66 -9.95
N ALA A 101 5.32 3.79 -9.09
CA ALA A 101 5.79 2.39 -9.01
C ALA A 101 5.55 1.65 -10.32
N THR A 102 4.38 1.82 -10.92
CA THR A 102 4.05 1.21 -12.20
C THR A 102 4.97 1.70 -13.30
N THR A 103 5.25 3.01 -13.35
CA THR A 103 6.18 3.59 -14.32
C THR A 103 7.57 2.96 -14.19
N ARG A 104 8.07 2.82 -12.96
CA ARG A 104 9.38 2.20 -12.72
C ARG A 104 9.40 0.73 -13.11
N TYR A 105 8.32 0.02 -12.81
CA TYR A 105 8.19 -1.38 -13.19
C TYR A 105 8.28 -1.55 -14.72
N ILE A 106 7.55 -0.72 -15.46
CA ILE A 106 7.56 -0.76 -16.93
C ILE A 106 8.97 -0.50 -17.47
N ALA A 107 9.66 0.48 -16.90
CA ALA A 107 11.00 0.86 -17.37
C ALA A 107 12.04 -0.23 -17.12
N ARG A 108 11.80 -1.14 -16.17
CA ARG A 108 12.79 -2.14 -15.76
C ARG A 108 12.52 -3.55 -16.24
N ARG A 109 11.39 -3.80 -16.84
CA ARG A 109 11.08 -5.14 -17.31
C ARG A 109 11.67 -5.45 -18.69
#